data_f1babb2e11d9f82a451374cae3170bb0
#
_entry.id   f1babb2e11d9f82a451374cae3170bb0
#
_cell.length_a   1.000
_cell.length_b   1.000
_cell.length_c   1.000
_cell.angle_alpha   90.00
_cell.angle_beta   90.00
_cell.angle_gamma   90.00
#
_symmetry.space_group_name_H-M   'P 1'
#
loop_
_entity.id
_entity.type
_entity.pdbx_description
1 polymer ?
#
loop_
_entity_poly.entity_id
_entity_poly.type
_entity_poly.pdbx_seq_one_letter_code
_entity_poly.pdbx_strand_id
1 'polypeptide(L)'
;MLKQKIDTAALFAQKKTEVQSSARTLLILDGQENAYISADELTEELLAIPEEGAIWLDMSLFGSHDQVMTVARSFKLSPATQNILENKKQQPRLFRDGNNRILVCRHLQLNESGNAVYNNICFAASANRLLSLQHGRCDRLKNARTLVTTLQKPNNTIPQALTLILGKILDDNCEVINYLEERLQLLSAAYSEQDEHPDPKELLRLRRSLVTAKQAVYPMRRIVSRALRQDPPLVIGSDNAPELLTIKLEGAVLTLSVAEELLTSLERLCVNAAAERSADI
;
A
#
# COMPACT_ATOMS: atom_id res chain seq x y z
N MET A 1 5.02 -43.23 -9.45
CA MET A 1 4.20 -42.27 -8.72
C MET A 1 3.85 -41.15 -9.68
N LEU A 2 2.62 -41.16 -10.19
CA LEU A 2 2.09 -40.20 -11.15
C LEU A 2 1.93 -38.84 -10.46
N LYS A 3 2.74 -37.88 -10.87
CA LYS A 3 2.47 -36.45 -10.58
C LYS A 3 1.17 -36.11 -11.33
N GLN A 4 0.07 -36.01 -10.61
CA GLN A 4 -1.14 -35.40 -11.15
C GLN A 4 -0.77 -33.97 -11.59
N LYS A 5 -0.70 -33.77 -12.91
CA LYS A 5 -0.73 -32.43 -13.48
C LYS A 5 -2.04 -31.79 -13.00
N ILE A 6 -1.94 -30.75 -12.21
CA ILE A 6 -3.10 -29.91 -11.94
C ILE A 6 -3.53 -29.39 -13.30
N ASP A 7 -4.71 -29.79 -13.74
CA ASP A 7 -5.28 -29.32 -15.00
C ASP A 7 -5.68 -27.86 -14.79
N THR A 8 -4.70 -26.97 -15.03
CA THR A 8 -4.92 -25.52 -14.96
C THR A 8 -6.06 -25.11 -15.89
N ALA A 9 -6.26 -25.78 -17.03
CA ALA A 9 -7.37 -25.49 -17.93
C ALA A 9 -8.74 -25.75 -17.31
N ALA A 10 -8.88 -26.77 -16.45
CA ALA A 10 -10.13 -27.04 -15.71
C ALA A 10 -10.40 -25.99 -14.62
N LEU A 11 -9.35 -25.47 -13.97
CA LEU A 11 -9.43 -24.33 -13.02
C LEU A 11 -9.80 -23.03 -13.75
N PHE A 12 -9.32 -22.81 -14.97
CA PHE A 12 -9.63 -21.64 -15.80
C PHE A 12 -11.06 -21.62 -16.34
N ALA A 13 -11.67 -22.78 -16.61
CA ALA A 13 -13.02 -22.88 -17.15
C ALA A 13 -14.12 -22.48 -16.16
N GLN A 14 -13.84 -22.44 -14.88
CA GLN A 14 -14.87 -22.26 -13.86
C GLN A 14 -15.15 -20.86 -13.39
N LYS A 15 -14.49 -19.78 -13.76
CA LYS A 15 -14.95 -18.43 -13.33
C LYS A 15 -14.33 -17.25 -14.06
N LYS A 16 -14.97 -16.81 -15.14
CA LYS A 16 -15.18 -15.37 -15.41
C LYS A 16 -16.33 -14.91 -14.50
N THR A 17 -16.09 -14.62 -13.25
CA THR A 17 -17.10 -14.03 -12.37
C THR A 17 -16.53 -12.76 -11.74
N GLU A 18 -17.38 -11.73 -11.68
CA GLU A 18 -17.13 -10.44 -11.03
C GLU A 18 -16.32 -10.60 -9.74
N VAL A 19 -15.32 -9.73 -9.60
CA VAL A 19 -14.50 -9.60 -8.39
C VAL A 19 -15.42 -9.23 -7.22
N GLN A 20 -16.05 -10.22 -6.61
CA GLN A 20 -16.59 -10.06 -5.27
C GLN A 20 -15.43 -9.85 -4.32
N SER A 21 -15.59 -8.95 -3.36
CA SER A 21 -14.60 -8.64 -2.33
C SER A 21 -14.38 -9.86 -1.43
N SER A 22 -13.62 -10.83 -1.91
CA SER A 22 -13.22 -11.94 -1.08
C SER A 22 -12.03 -11.55 -0.22
N ALA A 23 -12.01 -12.01 1.00
CA ALA A 23 -10.91 -11.79 1.94
C ALA A 23 -9.57 -12.36 1.42
N ARG A 24 -9.59 -13.15 0.35
CA ARG A 24 -8.42 -13.83 -0.23
C ARG A 24 -8.57 -13.93 -1.74
N THR A 25 -7.56 -13.52 -2.43
CA THR A 25 -7.49 -13.59 -3.88
C THR A 25 -6.15 -14.18 -4.29
N LEU A 26 -6.17 -15.29 -5.02
CA LEU A 26 -4.99 -15.86 -5.64
C LEU A 26 -4.98 -15.44 -7.12
N LEU A 27 -3.88 -14.82 -7.56
CA LEU A 27 -3.63 -14.51 -8.96
C LEU A 27 -2.55 -15.46 -9.46
N ILE A 28 -2.82 -16.10 -10.59
CA ILE A 28 -1.85 -16.89 -11.33
C ILE A 28 -1.39 -16.04 -12.50
N LEU A 29 -0.10 -15.78 -12.56
CA LEU A 29 0.55 -14.90 -13.52
C LEU A 29 1.45 -15.76 -14.40
N ASP A 30 0.88 -16.35 -15.46
CA ASP A 30 1.59 -17.25 -16.38
C ASP A 30 2.05 -16.56 -17.67
N GLY A 31 1.67 -15.29 -17.85
CA GLY A 31 2.04 -14.48 -19.02
C GLY A 31 1.15 -14.69 -20.24
N GLN A 32 0.22 -15.63 -20.23
CA GLN A 32 -0.75 -15.86 -21.30
C GLN A 32 -2.17 -15.47 -20.87
N GLU A 33 -2.67 -16.05 -19.81
CA GLU A 33 -3.96 -15.68 -19.20
C GLU A 33 -3.80 -15.56 -17.69
N ASN A 34 -3.89 -14.34 -17.17
CA ASN A 34 -3.88 -14.12 -15.74
C ASN A 34 -5.25 -14.45 -15.15
N ALA A 35 -5.29 -15.35 -14.17
CA ALA A 35 -6.51 -15.81 -13.56
C ALA A 35 -6.64 -15.38 -12.11
N TYR A 36 -7.88 -15.13 -11.68
CA TYR A 36 -8.24 -14.89 -10.29
C TYR A 36 -8.94 -16.09 -9.70
N ILE A 37 -8.57 -16.47 -8.50
CA ILE A 37 -9.28 -17.44 -7.71
C ILE A 37 -9.63 -16.78 -6.37
N SER A 38 -10.93 -16.66 -6.09
CA SER A 38 -11.39 -16.36 -4.74
C SER A 38 -11.26 -17.64 -3.92
N ALA A 39 -10.43 -17.65 -2.89
CA ALA A 39 -10.18 -18.83 -2.09
C ALA A 39 -10.77 -18.66 -0.69
N ASP A 40 -11.85 -19.34 -0.41
CA ASP A 40 -12.42 -19.41 0.96
C ASP A 40 -11.56 -20.32 1.84
N GLU A 41 -10.95 -21.37 1.25
CA GLU A 41 -9.98 -22.24 1.90
C GLU A 41 -8.66 -22.25 1.12
N LEU A 42 -7.56 -22.04 1.84
CA LEU A 42 -6.21 -22.11 1.29
C LEU A 42 -5.71 -23.55 1.48
N THR A 43 -5.61 -24.29 0.40
CA THR A 43 -4.95 -25.61 0.38
C THR A 43 -3.50 -25.46 -0.09
N GLU A 44 -2.65 -26.42 0.29
CA GLU A 44 -1.26 -26.44 -0.20
C GLU A 44 -1.20 -26.59 -1.74
N GLU A 45 -2.19 -27.24 -2.34
CA GLU A 45 -2.33 -27.40 -3.78
C GLU A 45 -2.57 -26.07 -4.50
N LEU A 46 -3.39 -25.18 -3.93
CA LEU A 46 -3.63 -23.82 -4.45
C LEU A 46 -2.38 -22.93 -4.39
N LEU A 47 -1.46 -23.25 -3.49
CA LEU A 47 -0.20 -22.52 -3.33
C LEU A 47 0.95 -23.14 -4.14
N ALA A 48 0.68 -24.21 -4.90
CA ALA A 48 1.65 -24.81 -5.81
C ALA A 48 1.96 -23.82 -6.95
N ILE A 49 3.25 -23.67 -7.24
CA ILE A 49 3.71 -22.79 -8.32
C ILE A 49 3.49 -23.51 -9.65
N PRO A 50 2.91 -22.84 -10.68
CA PRO A 50 2.94 -23.33 -12.04
C PRO A 50 4.39 -23.56 -12.50
N GLU A 51 4.62 -24.52 -13.41
CA GLU A 51 5.96 -24.82 -13.94
C GLU A 51 6.57 -23.57 -14.63
N GLU A 52 5.72 -22.81 -15.31
CA GLU A 52 6.08 -21.51 -15.92
C GLU A 52 5.10 -20.47 -15.38
N GLY A 53 5.59 -19.51 -14.58
CA GLY A 53 4.77 -18.42 -14.06
C GLY A 53 5.06 -18.04 -12.61
N ALA A 54 4.18 -17.21 -12.09
CA ALA A 54 4.25 -16.72 -10.73
C ALA A 54 2.86 -16.70 -10.09
N ILE A 55 2.82 -16.67 -8.77
CA ILE A 55 1.57 -16.52 -8.02
C ILE A 55 1.61 -15.28 -7.13
N TRP A 56 0.50 -14.57 -7.05
CA TRP A 56 0.27 -13.54 -6.05
C TRP A 56 -0.93 -13.89 -5.19
N LEU A 57 -0.69 -14.18 -3.92
CA LEU A 57 -1.73 -14.36 -2.92
C LEU A 57 -1.96 -13.04 -2.19
N ASP A 58 -3.12 -12.44 -2.38
CA ASP A 58 -3.56 -11.24 -1.67
C ASP A 58 -4.56 -11.61 -0.58
N MET A 59 -4.25 -11.24 0.67
CA MET A 59 -5.05 -11.56 1.84
C MET A 59 -5.37 -10.32 2.65
N SER A 60 -6.65 -10.11 2.95
CA SER A 60 -7.06 -9.24 4.03
C SER A 60 -7.11 -10.02 5.34
N LEU A 61 -6.48 -9.51 6.39
CA LEU A 61 -6.44 -10.17 7.71
C LEU A 61 -7.79 -10.06 8.43
N PHE A 62 -8.79 -10.73 7.91
CA PHE A 62 -10.06 -11.02 8.56
C PHE A 62 -10.15 -12.46 9.05
N GLY A 63 -9.09 -13.21 8.93
CA GLY A 63 -9.08 -14.61 9.27
C GLY A 63 -8.46 -14.90 10.63
N SER A 64 -8.56 -16.14 11.01
CA SER A 64 -7.91 -16.67 12.20
C SER A 64 -6.38 -16.59 12.06
N HIS A 65 -5.71 -16.51 13.18
CA HIS A 65 -4.25 -16.69 13.31
C HIS A 65 -3.74 -17.89 12.51
N ASP A 66 -4.48 -19.01 12.53
CA ASP A 66 -4.11 -20.26 11.84
C ASP A 66 -3.94 -20.11 10.34
N GLN A 67 -4.71 -19.23 9.69
CA GLN A 67 -4.61 -19.00 8.24
C GLN A 67 -3.35 -18.22 7.87
N VAL A 68 -2.98 -17.22 8.67
CA VAL A 68 -1.72 -16.50 8.50
C VAL A 68 -0.56 -17.47 8.69
N MET A 69 -0.65 -18.35 9.69
CA MET A 69 0.38 -19.35 9.95
C MET A 69 0.52 -20.37 8.84
N THR A 70 -0.59 -20.83 8.24
CA THR A 70 -0.55 -21.76 7.10
C THR A 70 0.14 -21.15 5.90
N VAL A 71 -0.22 -19.89 5.55
CA VAL A 71 0.44 -19.15 4.46
C VAL A 71 1.91 -18.88 4.76
N ALA A 72 2.22 -18.45 5.98
CA ALA A 72 3.59 -18.19 6.39
C ALA A 72 4.49 -19.43 6.26
N ARG A 73 3.97 -20.61 6.60
CA ARG A 73 4.68 -21.89 6.40
C ARG A 73 4.89 -22.20 4.91
N SER A 74 3.87 -22.04 4.07
CA SER A 74 3.99 -22.28 2.63
C SER A 74 5.01 -21.35 1.95
N PHE A 75 5.13 -20.12 2.44
CA PHE A 75 6.16 -19.16 2.02
C PHE A 75 7.51 -19.36 2.75
N LYS A 76 7.61 -20.35 3.63
CA LYS A 76 8.83 -20.64 4.43
C LYS A 76 9.34 -19.41 5.19
N LEU A 77 8.42 -18.66 5.80
CA LEU A 77 8.77 -17.48 6.58
C LEU A 77 9.20 -17.86 8.00
N SER A 78 10.24 -17.19 8.49
CA SER A 78 10.74 -17.40 9.87
C SER A 78 9.71 -16.97 10.91
N PRO A 79 9.74 -17.53 12.14
CA PRO A 79 8.85 -17.09 13.23
C PRO A 79 8.93 -15.60 13.53
N ALA A 80 10.11 -15.00 13.38
CA ALA A 80 10.27 -13.55 13.54
C ALA A 80 9.50 -12.76 12.48
N THR A 81 9.51 -13.21 11.24
CA THR A 81 8.73 -12.59 10.16
C THR A 81 7.24 -12.81 10.35
N GLN A 82 6.81 -13.98 10.82
CA GLN A 82 5.40 -14.25 11.14
C GLN A 82 4.86 -13.24 12.16
N ASN A 83 5.59 -12.98 13.24
CA ASN A 83 5.23 -11.98 14.24
C ASN A 83 5.12 -10.56 13.63
N ILE A 84 5.98 -10.24 12.64
CA ILE A 84 5.92 -8.97 11.93
C ILE A 84 4.65 -8.87 11.09
N LEU A 85 4.28 -9.94 10.39
CA LEU A 85 3.08 -9.97 9.55
C LEU A 85 1.80 -9.80 10.36
N GLU A 86 1.74 -10.32 11.58
CA GLU A 86 0.58 -10.21 12.46
C GLU A 86 0.45 -8.84 13.13
N ASN A 87 1.55 -8.12 13.32
CA ASN A 87 1.56 -6.86 14.05
C ASN A 87 1.05 -5.70 13.17
N LYS A 88 -0.16 -5.22 13.45
CA LYS A 88 -0.81 -4.10 12.75
C LYS A 88 -0.07 -2.76 12.86
N LYS A 89 0.83 -2.60 13.85
CA LYS A 89 1.55 -1.35 14.12
C LYS A 89 3.01 -1.38 13.69
N GLN A 90 3.37 -2.23 12.74
CA GLN A 90 4.74 -2.31 12.25
C GLN A 90 5.24 -1.01 11.63
N GLN A 91 6.53 -0.76 11.82
CA GLN A 91 7.21 0.32 11.11
C GLN A 91 7.50 -0.09 9.66
N PRO A 92 7.35 0.81 8.68
CA PRO A 92 7.75 0.55 7.30
C PRO A 92 9.21 0.15 7.22
N ARG A 93 9.49 -0.96 6.53
CA ARG A 93 10.84 -1.52 6.39
C ARG A 93 10.95 -2.50 5.23
N LEU A 94 12.19 -2.73 4.81
CA LEU A 94 12.55 -3.74 3.84
C LEU A 94 13.70 -4.58 4.40
N PHE A 95 13.54 -5.90 4.43
CA PHE A 95 14.56 -6.83 4.90
C PHE A 95 14.45 -8.18 4.18
N ARG A 96 15.43 -9.06 4.37
CA ARG A 96 15.45 -10.41 3.79
C ARG A 96 15.12 -11.44 4.87
N ASP A 97 14.32 -12.44 4.49
CA ASP A 97 14.03 -13.64 5.29
C ASP A 97 14.16 -14.88 4.39
N GLY A 98 15.32 -15.56 4.51
CA GLY A 98 15.69 -16.63 3.59
C GLY A 98 15.71 -16.15 2.13
N ASN A 99 14.91 -16.80 1.28
CA ASN A 99 14.76 -16.42 -0.13
C ASN A 99 13.73 -15.33 -0.34
N ASN A 100 13.01 -14.92 0.71
CA ASN A 100 11.99 -13.88 0.61
C ASN A 100 12.55 -12.50 0.90
N ARG A 101 12.02 -11.49 0.22
CA ARG A 101 12.14 -10.07 0.54
C ARG A 101 10.86 -9.65 1.23
N ILE A 102 10.98 -9.16 2.45
CA ILE A 102 9.85 -8.71 3.25
C ILE A 102 9.78 -7.19 3.19
N LEU A 103 8.67 -6.68 2.72
CA LEU A 103 8.40 -5.25 2.62
C LEU A 103 7.17 -4.91 3.46
N VAL A 104 7.30 -3.94 4.35
CA VAL A 104 6.18 -3.34 5.09
C VAL A 104 6.04 -1.90 4.62
N CYS A 105 4.87 -1.54 4.13
CA CYS A 105 4.54 -0.18 3.72
C CYS A 105 3.23 0.28 4.36
N ARG A 106 2.93 1.58 4.22
CA ARG A 106 1.71 2.20 4.71
C ARG A 106 0.90 2.75 3.56
N HIS A 107 -0.37 2.42 3.58
CA HIS A 107 -1.37 2.94 2.67
C HIS A 107 -2.24 3.96 3.43
N LEU A 108 -2.26 5.20 2.94
CA LEU A 108 -3.08 6.28 3.49
C LEU A 108 -4.51 6.19 2.98
N GLN A 109 -5.43 6.64 3.79
CA GLN A 109 -6.82 6.87 3.42
C GLN A 109 -7.42 7.95 4.31
N LEU A 110 -8.52 8.55 3.87
CA LEU A 110 -9.35 9.38 4.72
C LEU A 110 -10.39 8.48 5.43
N ASN A 111 -10.59 8.71 6.72
CA ASN A 111 -11.71 8.11 7.42
C ASN A 111 -13.00 8.90 7.17
N GLU A 112 -14.14 8.44 7.71
CA GLU A 112 -15.46 9.08 7.55
C GLU A 112 -15.50 10.54 8.03
N SER A 113 -14.58 10.91 8.92
CA SER A 113 -14.44 12.29 9.43
C SER A 113 -13.44 13.13 8.63
N GLY A 114 -12.93 12.66 7.50
CA GLY A 114 -11.96 13.35 6.67
C GLY A 114 -10.54 13.42 7.26
N ASN A 115 -10.22 12.64 8.29
CA ASN A 115 -8.88 12.59 8.86
C ASN A 115 -8.02 11.53 8.17
N ALA A 116 -6.76 11.83 7.93
CA ALA A 116 -5.83 10.84 7.40
C ALA A 116 -5.54 9.75 8.43
N VAL A 117 -5.68 8.51 8.00
CA VAL A 117 -5.29 7.32 8.73
C VAL A 117 -4.46 6.42 7.81
N TYR A 118 -3.63 5.56 8.37
CA TYR A 118 -2.90 4.58 7.56
C TYR A 118 -3.16 3.15 8.03
N ASN A 119 -2.99 2.24 7.09
CA ASN A 119 -2.95 0.82 7.36
C ASN A 119 -1.65 0.23 6.82
N ASN A 120 -1.11 -0.75 7.53
CA ASN A 120 0.05 -1.48 7.05
C ASN A 120 -0.37 -2.50 6.00
N ILE A 121 0.43 -2.60 4.95
CA ILE A 121 0.41 -3.68 3.98
C ILE A 121 1.79 -4.34 4.05
N CYS A 122 1.79 -5.65 4.29
CA CYS A 122 3.00 -6.44 4.37
C CYS A 122 3.11 -7.31 3.12
N PHE A 123 4.28 -7.31 2.48
CA PHE A 123 4.58 -8.16 1.35
C PHE A 123 5.70 -9.14 1.69
N ALA A 124 5.56 -10.37 1.22
CA ALA A 124 6.67 -11.33 1.14
C ALA A 124 6.83 -11.72 -0.34
N ALA A 125 7.97 -11.38 -0.93
CA ALA A 125 8.26 -11.60 -2.33
C ALA A 125 9.45 -12.51 -2.52
N SER A 126 9.33 -13.51 -3.38
CA SER A 126 10.42 -14.35 -3.87
C SER A 126 10.45 -14.31 -5.40
N ALA A 127 11.23 -15.15 -6.06
CA ALA A 127 11.39 -15.14 -7.52
C ALA A 127 10.04 -15.26 -8.26
N ASN A 128 9.15 -16.15 -7.79
CA ASN A 128 7.90 -16.48 -8.46
C ASN A 128 6.68 -16.51 -7.51
N ARG A 129 6.81 -15.97 -6.30
CA ARG A 129 5.72 -15.87 -5.32
C ARG A 129 5.66 -14.49 -4.72
N LEU A 130 4.45 -13.95 -4.62
CA LEU A 130 4.14 -12.74 -3.89
C LEU A 130 3.00 -13.02 -2.93
N LEU A 131 3.19 -12.65 -1.68
CA LEU A 131 2.15 -12.57 -0.66
C LEU A 131 1.94 -11.11 -0.33
N SER A 132 0.69 -10.65 -0.28
CA SER A 132 0.32 -9.39 0.35
C SER A 132 -0.67 -9.63 1.48
N LEU A 133 -0.41 -9.02 2.63
CA LEU A 133 -1.28 -9.06 3.80
C LEU A 133 -1.74 -7.65 4.15
N GLN A 134 -3.04 -7.43 4.08
CA GLN A 134 -3.68 -6.16 4.37
C GLN A 134 -4.32 -6.21 5.76
N HIS A 135 -3.94 -5.28 6.65
CA HIS A 135 -4.60 -5.14 7.95
C HIS A 135 -5.82 -4.24 7.83
N GLY A 136 -7.02 -4.77 8.05
CA GLY A 136 -8.28 -4.03 8.06
C GLY A 136 -9.35 -4.59 7.14
N ARG A 137 -10.52 -3.90 7.10
CA ARG A 137 -11.73 -4.38 6.43
C ARG A 137 -11.84 -4.01 4.95
N CYS A 138 -11.03 -3.07 4.47
CA CYS A 138 -11.13 -2.58 3.09
C CYS A 138 -10.16 -3.32 2.20
N ASP A 139 -10.63 -3.70 1.03
CA ASP A 139 -9.80 -4.25 -0.04
C ASP A 139 -9.07 -3.12 -0.78
N ARG A 140 -7.87 -2.80 -0.30
CA ARG A 140 -7.05 -1.68 -0.79
C ARG A 140 -6.29 -1.99 -2.07
N LEU A 141 -6.09 -3.28 -2.36
CA LEU A 141 -5.33 -3.70 -3.53
C LEU A 141 -6.21 -4.11 -4.71
N LYS A 142 -7.53 -3.89 -4.65
CA LYS A 142 -8.46 -4.21 -5.74
C LYS A 142 -8.00 -3.64 -7.08
N ASN A 143 -7.71 -2.35 -7.13
CA ASN A 143 -7.27 -1.68 -8.36
C ASN A 143 -5.87 -2.16 -8.79
N ALA A 144 -4.98 -2.42 -7.84
CA ALA A 144 -3.65 -2.97 -8.12
C ALA A 144 -3.75 -4.39 -8.73
N ARG A 145 -4.68 -5.23 -8.26
CA ARG A 145 -4.93 -6.55 -8.87
C ARG A 145 -5.32 -6.43 -10.34
N THR A 146 -6.25 -5.53 -10.66
CA THR A 146 -6.65 -5.28 -12.05
C THR A 146 -5.46 -4.86 -12.91
N LEU A 147 -4.57 -3.99 -12.41
CA LEU A 147 -3.37 -3.58 -13.13
C LEU A 147 -2.38 -4.73 -13.34
N VAL A 148 -2.15 -5.54 -12.32
CA VAL A 148 -1.20 -6.65 -12.39
C VAL A 148 -1.64 -7.70 -13.42
N THR A 149 -2.94 -7.90 -13.62
CA THR A 149 -3.44 -8.83 -14.64
C THR A 149 -3.20 -8.38 -16.08
N THR A 150 -2.84 -7.11 -16.30
CA THR A 150 -2.45 -6.63 -17.64
C THR A 150 -0.99 -6.97 -17.99
N LEU A 151 -0.20 -7.51 -17.06
CA LEU A 151 1.18 -7.94 -17.33
C LEU A 151 1.21 -9.09 -18.32
N GLN A 152 1.93 -8.90 -19.42
CA GLN A 152 2.00 -9.86 -20.54
C GLN A 152 3.31 -10.65 -20.64
N LYS A 153 4.27 -10.42 -19.73
CA LYS A 153 5.61 -11.01 -19.85
C LYS A 153 5.93 -11.95 -18.70
N PRO A 154 6.32 -13.21 -18.94
CA PRO A 154 6.58 -14.20 -17.89
C PRO A 154 7.85 -13.92 -17.07
N ASN A 155 8.83 -13.21 -17.64
CA ASN A 155 10.10 -12.95 -16.97
C ASN A 155 9.99 -11.76 -16.00
N ASN A 156 10.45 -11.94 -14.77
CA ASN A 156 10.43 -10.92 -13.70
C ASN A 156 9.01 -10.47 -13.27
N THR A 157 8.03 -11.34 -13.37
CA THR A 157 6.62 -11.04 -13.08
C THR A 157 6.42 -10.47 -11.67
N ILE A 158 7.05 -11.05 -10.64
CA ILE A 158 6.88 -10.58 -9.26
C ILE A 158 7.45 -9.18 -9.02
N PRO A 159 8.69 -8.85 -9.42
CA PRO A 159 9.19 -7.48 -9.32
C PRO A 159 8.34 -6.45 -10.11
N GLN A 160 7.84 -6.81 -11.30
CA GLN A 160 6.95 -5.94 -12.08
C GLN A 160 5.60 -5.75 -11.40
N ALA A 161 4.98 -6.84 -10.91
CA ALA A 161 3.75 -6.78 -10.15
C ALA A 161 3.91 -5.89 -8.91
N LEU A 162 5.00 -6.07 -8.16
CA LEU A 162 5.27 -5.26 -6.96
C LEU A 162 5.47 -3.79 -7.31
N THR A 163 6.09 -3.47 -8.45
CA THR A 163 6.22 -2.08 -8.95
C THR A 163 4.87 -1.45 -9.19
N LEU A 164 3.96 -2.14 -9.88
CA LEU A 164 2.59 -1.66 -10.12
C LEU A 164 1.79 -1.48 -8.83
N ILE A 165 1.90 -2.44 -7.90
CA ILE A 165 1.22 -2.38 -6.61
C ILE A 165 1.72 -1.18 -5.80
N LEU A 166 3.04 -1.00 -5.70
CA LEU A 166 3.62 0.14 -4.99
C LEU A 166 3.26 1.47 -5.66
N GLY A 167 3.23 1.50 -7.00
CA GLY A 167 2.78 2.66 -7.76
C GLY A 167 1.36 3.07 -7.36
N LYS A 168 0.44 2.10 -7.31
CA LYS A 168 -0.95 2.38 -6.91
C LYS A 168 -1.08 2.82 -5.45
N ILE A 169 -0.34 2.19 -4.52
CA ILE A 169 -0.29 2.62 -3.12
C ILE A 169 0.20 4.08 -3.00
N LEU A 170 1.19 4.46 -3.80
CA LEU A 170 1.71 5.82 -3.80
C LEU A 170 0.71 6.81 -4.41
N ASP A 171 -0.02 6.44 -5.46
CA ASP A 171 -1.07 7.26 -6.02
C ASP A 171 -2.15 7.57 -4.98
N ASP A 172 -2.64 6.54 -4.30
CA ASP A 172 -3.63 6.70 -3.23
C ASP A 172 -3.11 7.57 -2.08
N ASN A 173 -1.83 7.41 -1.73
CA ASN A 173 -1.19 8.26 -0.71
C ASN A 173 -1.09 9.72 -1.17
N CYS A 174 -0.76 9.97 -2.44
CA CYS A 174 -0.72 11.31 -3.02
C CYS A 174 -2.10 11.98 -3.02
N GLU A 175 -3.16 11.24 -3.37
CA GLU A 175 -4.54 11.74 -3.32
C GLU A 175 -4.91 12.27 -1.93
N VAL A 176 -4.57 11.54 -0.86
CA VAL A 176 -4.82 11.99 0.52
C VAL A 176 -4.00 13.23 0.87
N ILE A 177 -2.74 13.30 0.44
CA ILE A 177 -1.86 14.44 0.71
C ILE A 177 -2.36 15.69 0.00
N ASN A 178 -2.74 15.58 -1.27
CA ASN A 178 -3.30 16.67 -2.05
C ASN A 178 -4.60 17.20 -1.42
N TYR A 179 -5.46 16.30 -0.95
CA TYR A 179 -6.67 16.71 -0.21
C TYR A 179 -6.33 17.53 1.04
N LEU A 180 -5.30 17.15 1.81
CA LEU A 180 -4.89 17.90 3.01
C LEU A 180 -4.34 19.27 2.65
N GLU A 181 -3.55 19.38 1.59
CA GLU A 181 -3.03 20.64 1.07
C GLU A 181 -4.16 21.56 0.61
N GLU A 182 -5.09 21.06 -0.22
CA GLU A 182 -6.27 21.81 -0.70
C GLU A 182 -7.11 22.35 0.46
N ARG A 183 -7.32 21.54 1.50
CA ARG A 183 -8.05 22.02 2.70
C ARG A 183 -7.34 23.18 3.39
N LEU A 184 -6.01 23.14 3.50
CA LEU A 184 -5.23 24.24 4.09
C LEU A 184 -5.25 25.49 3.21
N GLN A 185 -5.19 25.31 1.88
CA GLN A 185 -5.31 26.44 0.94
C GLN A 185 -6.67 27.12 1.05
N LEU A 186 -7.76 26.34 1.13
CA LEU A 186 -9.11 26.89 1.32
C LEU A 186 -9.25 27.67 2.64
N LEU A 187 -8.69 27.15 3.74
CA LEU A 187 -8.69 27.86 5.03
C LEU A 187 -7.87 29.14 4.97
N SER A 188 -6.75 29.13 4.26
CA SER A 188 -5.90 30.31 4.06
C SER A 188 -6.61 31.38 3.23
N ALA A 189 -7.31 30.99 2.17
CA ALA A 189 -8.10 31.90 1.33
C ALA A 189 -9.27 32.51 2.10
N ALA A 190 -10.03 31.73 2.86
CA ALA A 190 -11.15 32.19 3.67
C ALA A 190 -10.69 33.23 4.72
N TYR A 191 -9.54 33.00 5.36
CA TYR A 191 -8.94 33.99 6.27
C TYR A 191 -8.55 35.27 5.56
N SER A 192 -7.94 35.20 4.38
CA SER A 192 -7.43 36.38 3.66
C SER A 192 -8.54 37.22 3.03
N GLU A 193 -9.64 36.60 2.57
CA GLU A 193 -10.70 37.27 1.80
C GLU A 193 -11.91 37.67 2.66
N GLN A 194 -12.21 36.89 3.69
CA GLN A 194 -13.47 37.00 4.44
C GLN A 194 -13.23 37.37 5.93
N ASP A 195 -11.98 37.52 6.34
CA ASP A 195 -11.60 37.72 7.75
C ASP A 195 -12.15 36.63 8.70
N GLU A 196 -12.43 35.47 8.12
CA GLU A 196 -12.89 34.29 8.87
C GLU A 196 -11.72 33.58 9.55
N HIS A 197 -11.70 33.60 10.87
CA HIS A 197 -10.65 32.91 11.62
C HIS A 197 -10.83 31.40 11.54
N PRO A 198 -9.77 30.65 11.17
CA PRO A 198 -9.84 29.21 11.12
C PRO A 198 -10.19 28.60 12.48
N ASP A 199 -11.04 27.57 12.50
CA ASP A 199 -11.34 26.84 13.73
C ASP A 199 -10.05 26.14 14.25
N PRO A 200 -9.59 26.44 15.46
CA PRO A 200 -8.41 25.80 16.04
C PRO A 200 -8.51 24.27 16.11
N LYS A 201 -9.74 23.74 16.22
CA LYS A 201 -9.98 22.29 16.22
C LYS A 201 -9.73 21.68 14.85
N GLU A 202 -10.10 22.40 13.77
CA GLU A 202 -9.82 21.96 12.41
C GLU A 202 -8.32 21.98 12.12
N LEU A 203 -7.61 23.02 12.50
CA LEU A 203 -6.15 23.09 12.36
C LEU A 203 -5.45 21.95 13.11
N LEU A 204 -5.91 21.63 14.32
CA LEU A 204 -5.36 20.50 15.08
C LEU A 204 -5.62 19.16 14.39
N ARG A 205 -6.78 18.97 13.74
CA ARG A 205 -7.09 17.78 12.95
C ARG A 205 -6.19 17.67 11.74
N LEU A 206 -6.00 18.75 10.99
CA LEU A 206 -5.11 18.81 9.83
C LEU A 206 -3.65 18.55 10.24
N ARG A 207 -3.19 19.12 11.35
CA ARG A 207 -1.85 18.83 11.92
C ARG A 207 -1.66 17.32 12.18
N ARG A 208 -2.61 16.68 12.84
CA ARG A 208 -2.56 15.22 13.10
C ARG A 208 -2.55 14.42 11.81
N SER A 209 -3.34 14.82 10.82
CA SER A 209 -3.41 14.18 9.51
C SER A 209 -2.10 14.31 8.73
N LEU A 210 -1.45 15.49 8.75
CA LEU A 210 -0.13 15.69 8.14
C LEU A 210 0.96 14.83 8.81
N VAL A 211 0.95 14.74 10.15
CA VAL A 211 1.88 13.85 10.87
C VAL A 211 1.68 12.40 10.46
N THR A 212 0.42 11.97 10.31
CA THR A 212 0.07 10.62 9.85
C THR A 212 0.58 10.37 8.43
N ALA A 213 0.39 11.34 7.53
CA ALA A 213 0.85 11.27 6.14
C ALA A 213 2.38 11.18 6.06
N LYS A 214 3.10 11.99 6.84
CA LYS A 214 4.57 11.92 6.94
C LYS A 214 5.06 10.56 7.41
N GLN A 215 4.41 9.99 8.42
CA GLN A 215 4.74 8.65 8.92
C GLN A 215 4.54 7.56 7.87
N ALA A 216 3.66 7.76 6.90
CA ALA A 216 3.47 6.83 5.79
C ALA A 216 4.50 7.03 4.68
N VAL A 217 4.74 8.27 4.24
CA VAL A 217 5.51 8.57 3.02
C VAL A 217 7.02 8.62 3.25
N TYR A 218 7.51 9.25 4.32
CA TYR A 218 8.95 9.43 4.52
C TYR A 218 9.75 8.11 4.60
N PRO A 219 9.27 7.07 5.31
CA PRO A 219 9.95 5.79 5.28
C PRO A 219 9.97 5.14 3.89
N MET A 220 8.94 5.38 3.07
CA MET A 220 8.83 4.80 1.73
C MET A 220 9.94 5.26 0.78
N ARG A 221 10.44 6.50 0.89
CA ARG A 221 11.62 6.97 0.12
C ARG A 221 12.80 6.01 0.26
N ARG A 222 13.15 5.68 1.51
CA ARG A 222 14.29 4.79 1.81
C ARG A 222 14.01 3.37 1.35
N ILE A 223 12.78 2.91 1.51
CA ILE A 223 12.36 1.56 1.12
C ILE A 223 12.43 1.39 -0.39
N VAL A 224 11.84 2.29 -1.18
CA VAL A 224 11.85 2.24 -2.64
C VAL A 224 13.27 2.38 -3.17
N SER A 225 14.04 3.36 -2.70
CA SER A 225 15.46 3.50 -3.08
C SER A 225 16.28 2.24 -2.78
N ARG A 226 16.00 1.56 -1.67
CA ARG A 226 16.67 0.30 -1.33
C ARG A 226 16.18 -0.86 -2.19
N ALA A 227 14.90 -0.93 -2.52
CA ALA A 227 14.31 -1.97 -3.37
C ALA A 227 14.88 -1.92 -4.79
N LEU A 228 15.11 -0.72 -5.32
CA LEU A 228 15.74 -0.49 -6.62
C LEU A 228 17.21 -0.93 -6.67
N ARG A 229 17.95 -0.80 -5.56
CA ARG A 229 19.39 -1.09 -5.48
C ARG A 229 19.72 -2.52 -5.04
N GLN A 230 18.73 -3.36 -4.78
CA GLN A 230 18.97 -4.77 -4.46
C GLN A 230 19.49 -5.53 -5.67
N ASP A 231 20.20 -6.64 -5.42
CA ASP A 231 20.62 -7.58 -6.44
C ASP A 231 20.02 -8.97 -6.13
N PRO A 232 19.15 -9.52 -6.98
CA PRO A 232 18.44 -8.79 -8.06
C PRO A 232 17.49 -7.72 -7.52
N PRO A 233 17.14 -6.68 -8.31
CA PRO A 233 16.22 -5.64 -7.90
C PRO A 233 14.86 -6.21 -7.49
N LEU A 234 14.27 -5.68 -6.42
CA LEU A 234 12.93 -6.08 -5.98
C LEU A 234 11.83 -5.36 -6.76
N VAL A 235 12.15 -4.22 -7.32
CA VAL A 235 11.25 -3.35 -8.10
C VAL A 235 11.88 -3.13 -9.46
N ILE A 236 11.21 -3.55 -10.51
CA ILE A 236 11.62 -3.37 -11.89
C ILE A 236 10.37 -3.08 -12.74
N GLY A 237 10.57 -2.49 -13.92
CA GLY A 237 9.48 -2.23 -14.85
C GLY A 237 9.99 -1.90 -16.23
N SER A 238 9.09 -1.86 -17.21
CA SER A 238 9.28 -1.23 -18.50
C SER A 238 9.08 0.29 -18.36
N ASP A 239 9.67 1.06 -19.24
CA ASP A 239 9.35 2.47 -19.46
C ASP A 239 9.48 3.38 -18.22
N ASN A 240 10.58 3.29 -17.49
CA ASN A 240 10.90 4.14 -16.35
C ASN A 240 9.94 4.00 -15.15
N ALA A 241 9.16 2.91 -15.05
CA ALA A 241 8.23 2.72 -13.95
C ALA A 241 8.90 2.80 -12.55
N PRO A 242 10.13 2.30 -12.34
CA PRO A 242 10.85 2.48 -11.08
C PRO A 242 11.22 3.93 -10.77
N GLU A 243 11.61 4.72 -11.78
CA GLU A 243 11.90 6.15 -11.66
C GLU A 243 10.64 6.93 -11.31
N LEU A 244 9.49 6.56 -11.88
CA LEU A 244 8.20 7.16 -11.55
C LEU A 244 7.82 6.98 -10.08
N LEU A 245 8.15 5.84 -9.45
CA LEU A 245 7.96 5.67 -8.02
C LEU A 245 8.76 6.69 -7.21
N THR A 246 9.98 6.96 -7.62
CA THR A 246 10.84 7.94 -6.96
C THR A 246 10.29 9.36 -7.15
N ILE A 247 9.91 9.72 -8.37
CA ILE A 247 9.32 11.02 -8.69
C ILE A 247 8.03 11.26 -7.89
N LYS A 248 7.13 10.29 -7.82
CA LYS A 248 5.90 10.38 -7.02
C LYS A 248 6.20 10.60 -5.54
N LEU A 249 7.18 9.89 -4.99
CA LEU A 249 7.58 10.04 -3.59
C LEU A 249 8.19 11.41 -3.29
N GLU A 250 9.04 11.92 -4.18
CA GLU A 250 9.62 13.26 -4.02
C GLU A 250 8.52 14.33 -4.13
N GLY A 251 7.59 14.19 -5.08
CA GLY A 251 6.43 15.06 -5.19
C GLY A 251 5.58 15.06 -3.91
N ALA A 252 5.23 13.89 -3.38
CA ALA A 252 4.46 13.76 -2.14
C ALA A 252 5.18 14.40 -0.94
N VAL A 253 6.50 14.27 -0.85
CA VAL A 253 7.31 14.92 0.21
C VAL A 253 7.27 16.43 0.07
N LEU A 254 7.38 16.95 -1.15
CA LEU A 254 7.31 18.40 -1.42
C LEU A 254 5.94 18.97 -1.04
N THR A 255 4.85 18.33 -1.49
CA THR A 255 3.48 18.73 -1.13
C THR A 255 3.26 18.72 0.39
N LEU A 256 3.76 17.70 1.10
CA LEU A 256 3.70 17.67 2.56
C LEU A 256 4.46 18.83 3.21
N SER A 257 5.60 19.24 2.66
CA SER A 257 6.36 20.37 3.18
C SER A 257 5.60 21.70 2.99
N VAL A 258 5.01 21.91 1.81
CA VAL A 258 4.16 23.08 1.52
C VAL A 258 2.95 23.12 2.46
N ALA A 259 2.27 22.00 2.63
CA ALA A 259 1.11 21.89 3.54
C ALA A 259 1.48 22.22 5.00
N GLU A 260 2.67 21.84 5.47
CA GLU A 260 3.16 22.18 6.81
C GLU A 260 3.46 23.66 6.98
N GLU A 261 4.03 24.29 5.97
CA GLU A 261 4.28 25.74 5.98
C GLU A 261 2.97 26.52 6.03
N LEU A 262 1.98 26.12 5.22
CA LEU A 262 0.63 26.71 5.25
C LEU A 262 -0.02 26.54 6.63
N LEU A 263 0.01 25.34 7.20
CA LEU A 263 -0.54 25.08 8.53
C LEU A 263 0.14 25.95 9.59
N THR A 264 1.47 26.05 9.56
CA THR A 264 2.23 26.85 10.52
C THR A 264 1.87 28.34 10.42
N SER A 265 1.66 28.83 9.19
CA SER A 265 1.22 30.22 8.96
C SER A 265 -0.18 30.45 9.52
N LEU A 266 -1.13 29.57 9.27
CA LEU A 266 -2.49 29.66 9.78
C LEU A 266 -2.54 29.60 11.33
N GLU A 267 -1.74 28.75 11.94
CA GLU A 267 -1.64 28.67 13.40
C GLU A 267 -1.11 29.97 14.02
N ARG A 268 -0.11 30.60 13.41
CA ARG A 268 0.41 31.92 13.85
C ARG A 268 -0.67 32.99 13.75
N LEU A 269 -1.43 33.00 12.66
CA LEU A 269 -2.53 33.97 12.48
C LEU A 269 -3.61 33.77 13.55
N CYS A 270 -3.98 32.53 13.87
CA CYS A 270 -4.93 32.24 14.97
C CYS A 270 -4.43 32.76 16.34
N VAL A 271 -3.14 32.57 16.63
CA VAL A 271 -2.54 33.06 17.89
C VAL A 271 -2.56 34.57 17.96
N ASN A 272 -2.19 35.28 16.89
CA ASN A 272 -2.19 36.75 16.84
C ASN A 272 -3.60 37.29 17.01
N ALA A 273 -4.59 36.74 16.31
CA ALA A 273 -5.99 37.17 16.45
C ALA A 273 -6.57 36.92 17.86
N ALA A 274 -6.11 35.87 18.54
CA ALA A 274 -6.50 35.63 19.94
C ALA A 274 -5.85 36.64 20.90
N ALA A 275 -4.60 37.06 20.65
CA ALA A 275 -3.89 38.04 21.44
C ALA A 275 -4.51 39.46 21.30
N GLU A 276 -4.87 39.86 20.08
CA GLU A 276 -5.55 41.14 19.81
C GLU A 276 -6.89 41.23 20.56
N ARG A 277 -7.72 40.21 20.46
CA ARG A 277 -9.01 40.14 21.20
C ARG A 277 -8.83 40.21 22.73
N SER A 278 -7.71 39.72 23.24
CA SER A 278 -7.41 39.77 24.68
C SER A 278 -6.88 41.15 25.13
N ALA A 279 -6.34 41.94 24.19
CA ALA A 279 -5.84 43.29 24.49
C ALA A 279 -6.95 44.36 24.44
N ASP A 280 -8.09 44.04 23.78
CA ASP A 280 -9.25 44.94 23.66
C ASP A 280 -10.24 44.81 24.83
N ILE A 281 -9.97 43.95 25.81
CA ILE A 281 -10.75 43.73 27.05
C ILE A 281 -10.04 44.35 28.24
#